data_4893a8053f5c317461a529ddbd52f144
#
_entry.id   4893a8053f5c317461a529ddbd52f144
#
_cell.length_a   1.000
_cell.length_b   1.000
_cell.length_c   1.000
_cell.angle_alpha   90.00
_cell.angle_beta   90.00
_cell.angle_gamma   90.00
#
_symmetry.space_group_name_H-M   'P 1'
#
loop_
_entity.id
_entity.type
_entity.pdbx_description
1 polymer ?
#
loop_
_entity_poly.entity_id
_entity_poly.type
_entity_poly.pdbx_seq_one_letter_code
_entity_poly.pdbx_strand_id
1 'polypeptide(L)'
;MNNVNPLENVQMILKKSCELLNLDDSLYDLLKEPERTIEINIPVKMDNGKVRIFKGFRSQHCDVMRPYKDGIRFHPNVNVDEVKALSIWMSLKCSATHLAVDRKSVV
;
A
#
# COMPACT_ATOMS: atom_id res chain seq x y z
N MET A 1 -0.38 13.16 21.66
CA MET A 1 0.29 12.50 20.56
C MET A 1 -0.72 12.14 19.48
N ASN A 2 -0.58 12.72 18.33
CA ASN A 2 -1.53 12.46 17.27
C ASN A 2 -1.15 11.17 16.55
N ASN A 3 -1.91 10.12 16.82
CA ASN A 3 -1.81 8.90 16.03
C ASN A 3 -2.44 9.16 14.66
N VAL A 4 -1.64 9.72 13.77
CA VAL A 4 -2.11 9.96 12.41
C VAL A 4 -2.11 8.63 11.67
N ASN A 5 -3.26 8.24 11.15
CA ASN A 5 -3.35 7.07 10.30
C ASN A 5 -2.56 7.32 9.01
N PRO A 6 -1.56 6.48 8.68
CA PRO A 6 -0.75 6.68 7.48
C PRO A 6 -1.57 6.76 6.19
N LEU A 7 -2.64 5.98 6.11
CA LEU A 7 -3.52 6.00 4.95
C LEU A 7 -4.23 7.35 4.81
N GLU A 8 -4.77 7.87 5.89
CA GLU A 8 -5.41 9.20 5.88
C GLU A 8 -4.43 10.29 5.50
N ASN A 9 -3.21 10.18 5.99
CA ASN A 9 -2.16 11.16 5.69
C ASN A 9 -1.83 11.20 4.20
N VAL A 10 -1.62 10.04 3.57
CA VAL A 10 -1.32 10.00 2.14
C VAL A 10 -2.51 10.43 1.30
N GLN A 11 -3.72 10.10 1.72
CA GLN A 11 -4.93 10.52 1.03
C GLN A 11 -5.11 12.04 1.10
N MET A 12 -4.77 12.65 2.22
CA MET A 12 -4.80 14.12 2.37
C MET A 12 -3.80 14.78 1.42
N ILE A 13 -2.60 14.23 1.31
CA ILE A 13 -1.57 14.76 0.40
C ILE A 13 -2.02 14.62 -1.06
N LEU A 14 -2.60 13.48 -1.42
CA LEU A 14 -3.16 13.26 -2.75
C LEU A 14 -4.25 14.28 -3.08
N LYS A 15 -5.17 14.50 -2.17
CA LYS A 15 -6.27 15.46 -2.36
C LYS A 15 -5.73 16.86 -2.59
N LYS A 16 -4.78 17.27 -1.77
CA LYS A 16 -4.15 18.59 -1.89
C LYS A 16 -3.42 18.74 -3.22
N SER A 17 -2.72 17.71 -3.65
CA SER A 17 -2.02 17.71 -4.94
C SER A 17 -3.00 17.80 -6.11
N CYS A 18 -4.11 17.09 -6.06
CA CYS A 18 -5.14 17.17 -7.09
C CYS A 18 -5.77 18.55 -7.17
N GLU A 19 -6.01 19.19 -6.03
CA GLU A 19 -6.54 20.54 -5.98
C GLU A 19 -5.55 21.56 -6.58
N LEU A 20 -4.28 21.45 -6.25
CA LEU A 20 -3.24 22.34 -6.77
C LEU A 20 -3.07 22.23 -8.29
N LEU A 21 -3.27 21.04 -8.84
CA LEU A 21 -3.15 20.79 -10.27
C LEU A 21 -4.47 20.98 -11.03
N ASN A 22 -5.54 21.35 -10.33
CA ASN A 22 -6.88 21.49 -10.90
C ASN A 22 -7.37 20.22 -11.59
N LEU A 23 -7.07 19.07 -10.99
CA LEU A 23 -7.51 17.78 -11.51
C LEU A 23 -8.94 17.48 -11.08
N ASP A 24 -9.60 16.62 -11.86
CA ASP A 24 -10.96 16.19 -11.58
C ASP A 24 -11.01 15.40 -10.26
N ASP A 25 -12.08 15.59 -9.49
CA ASP A 25 -12.31 14.86 -8.25
C ASP A 25 -12.36 13.34 -8.48
N SER A 26 -12.79 12.92 -9.66
CA SER A 26 -12.80 11.51 -10.04
C SER A 26 -11.41 10.88 -10.01
N LEU A 27 -10.38 11.65 -10.36
CA LEU A 27 -9.01 11.15 -10.32
C LEU A 27 -8.54 10.92 -8.89
N TYR A 28 -8.90 11.82 -7.98
CA TYR A 28 -8.64 11.60 -6.56
C TYR A 28 -9.32 10.33 -6.04
N ASP A 29 -10.58 10.14 -6.41
CA ASP A 29 -11.34 8.95 -6.00
C ASP A 29 -10.71 7.66 -6.52
N LEU A 30 -10.12 7.70 -7.71
CA LEU A 30 -9.41 6.55 -8.26
C LEU A 30 -8.09 6.25 -7.54
N LEU A 31 -7.40 7.29 -7.08
CA LEU A 31 -6.05 7.16 -6.52
C LEU A 31 -6.03 7.01 -5.00
N LYS A 32 -7.09 7.40 -4.31
CA LYS A 32 -7.11 7.40 -2.85
C LYS A 32 -7.10 6.02 -2.22
N GLU A 33 -7.58 5.02 -2.94
CA GLU A 33 -7.63 3.64 -2.48
C GLU A 33 -6.92 2.71 -3.46
N PRO A 34 -6.26 1.65 -2.96
CA PRO A 34 -5.72 0.61 -3.84
C PRO A 34 -6.83 -0.07 -4.64
N GLU A 35 -6.50 -0.52 -5.82
CA GLU A 35 -7.44 -1.28 -6.65
C GLU A 35 -7.83 -2.59 -5.97
N ARG A 36 -6.88 -3.22 -5.29
CA ARG A 36 -7.12 -4.48 -4.60
C ARG A 36 -6.19 -4.65 -3.43
N THR A 37 -6.72 -5.16 -2.33
CA THR A 37 -5.93 -5.57 -1.18
C THR A 37 -6.25 -7.03 -0.87
N ILE A 38 -5.21 -7.84 -0.75
CA ILE A 38 -5.32 -9.26 -0.45
C ILE A 38 -4.84 -9.49 0.97
N GLU A 39 -5.68 -10.13 1.78
CA GLU A 39 -5.34 -10.56 3.13
C GLU A 39 -5.28 -12.08 3.15
N ILE A 40 -4.22 -12.63 3.68
CA ILE A 40 -4.05 -14.08 3.80
C ILE A 40 -3.65 -14.45 5.22
N ASN A 41 -4.02 -15.66 5.61
CA ASN A 41 -3.60 -16.25 6.88
C ASN A 41 -2.53 -17.30 6.60
N ILE A 42 -1.37 -17.13 7.22
CA ILE A 42 -0.20 -17.99 6.98
C ILE A 42 0.06 -18.82 8.23
N PRO A 43 -0.24 -20.12 8.22
CA PRO A 43 0.08 -20.99 9.34
C PRO A 43 1.58 -21.32 9.34
N VAL A 44 2.23 -21.11 10.46
CA VAL A 44 3.66 -21.40 10.62
C VAL A 44 3.86 -22.27 11.85
N LYS A 45 4.57 -23.37 11.67
CA LYS A 45 4.96 -24.21 12.79
C LYS A 45 6.16 -23.55 13.47
N MET A 46 5.97 -23.16 14.71
CA MET A 46 7.01 -22.53 15.51
C MET A 46 7.98 -23.55 16.08
N ASP A 47 9.11 -23.07 16.59
CA ASP A 47 10.15 -23.95 17.16
C ASP A 47 9.65 -24.77 18.34
N ASN A 48 8.64 -24.28 19.05
CA ASN A 48 8.03 -25.02 20.17
C ASN A 48 7.03 -26.11 19.70
N GLY A 49 6.90 -26.31 18.40
CA GLY A 49 5.99 -27.32 17.81
C GLY A 49 4.56 -26.86 17.65
N LYS A 50 4.20 -25.66 18.16
CA LYS A 50 2.85 -25.11 18.02
C LYS A 50 2.71 -24.36 16.71
N VAL A 51 1.50 -24.39 16.15
CA VAL A 51 1.20 -23.63 14.93
C VAL A 51 0.68 -22.26 15.32
N ARG A 52 1.28 -21.24 14.72
CA ARG A 52 0.82 -19.85 14.87
C ARG A 52 0.41 -19.33 13.51
N ILE A 53 -0.67 -18.57 13.49
CA ILE A 53 -1.18 -17.97 12.26
C ILE A 53 -0.76 -16.52 12.17
N PHE A 54 -0.07 -16.20 11.10
CA PHE A 54 0.33 -14.84 10.78
C PHE A 54 -0.53 -14.28 9.67
N LYS A 55 -0.82 -12.99 9.72
CA LYS A 55 -1.56 -12.31 8.66
C LYS A 55 -0.60 -11.66 7.69
N GLY A 56 -0.81 -11.94 6.41
CA GLY A 56 -0.08 -11.29 5.33
C GLY A 56 -1.02 -10.39 4.54
N PHE A 57 -0.50 -9.24 4.12
CA PHE A 57 -1.25 -8.28 3.32
C PHE A 57 -0.49 -7.95 2.05
N ARG A 58 -1.22 -7.85 0.96
CA ARG A 58 -0.68 -7.36 -0.29
C ARG A 58 -1.64 -6.33 -0.86
N SER A 59 -1.14 -5.13 -1.07
CA SER A 59 -1.93 -4.05 -1.64
C SER A 59 -1.45 -3.77 -3.06
N GLN A 60 -2.39 -3.71 -3.99
CA GLN A 60 -2.15 -3.42 -5.39
C GLN A 60 -2.83 -2.10 -5.72
N HIS A 61 -2.04 -1.03 -5.76
CA HIS A 61 -2.59 0.32 -5.87
C HIS A 61 -3.02 0.65 -7.29
N CYS A 62 -2.09 0.59 -8.24
CA CYS A 62 -2.39 1.02 -9.61
C CYS A 62 -1.41 0.40 -10.58
N ASP A 63 -1.91 -0.18 -11.66
CA ASP A 63 -1.09 -0.78 -12.70
C ASP A 63 -1.21 -0.06 -14.06
N VAL A 64 -1.84 1.11 -14.07
CA VAL A 64 -2.13 1.84 -15.32
C VAL A 64 -0.89 2.09 -16.17
N MET A 65 0.20 2.49 -15.53
CA MET A 65 1.44 2.76 -16.24
C MET A 65 2.43 1.60 -16.18
N ARG A 66 2.33 0.78 -15.16
CA ARG A 66 3.31 -0.27 -14.88
C ARG A 66 2.71 -1.34 -13.98
N PRO A 67 3.30 -2.54 -13.94
CA PRO A 67 2.88 -3.56 -12.97
C PRO A 67 2.96 -3.05 -11.54
N TYR A 68 2.16 -3.64 -10.69
CA TYR A 68 2.18 -3.33 -9.27
C TYR A 68 3.55 -3.58 -8.68
N LYS A 69 4.01 -2.62 -7.91
CA LYS A 69 5.25 -2.74 -7.18
C LYS A 69 5.11 -2.27 -5.75
N ASP A 70 5.77 -2.98 -4.88
CA ASP A 70 5.72 -2.70 -3.46
C ASP A 70 6.97 -3.29 -2.78
N GLY A 71 7.29 -2.82 -1.58
CA GLY A 71 8.32 -3.42 -0.73
C GLY A 71 7.73 -4.44 0.21
N ILE A 72 8.58 -5.20 0.89
CA ILE A 72 8.17 -6.14 1.92
C ILE A 72 8.49 -5.53 3.28
N ARG A 73 7.53 -5.59 4.19
CA ARG A 73 7.74 -5.14 5.56
C ARG A 73 7.33 -6.24 6.53
N PHE A 74 8.26 -6.61 7.39
CA PHE A 74 8.02 -7.54 8.47
C PHE A 74 8.04 -6.76 9.78
N HIS A 75 6.90 -6.61 10.40
CA HIS A 75 6.80 -5.91 11.67
C HIS A 75 5.55 -6.37 12.41
N PRO A 76 5.63 -6.59 13.73
CA PRO A 76 4.46 -7.09 14.49
C PRO A 76 3.27 -6.13 14.50
N ASN A 77 3.51 -4.84 14.26
CA ASN A 77 2.47 -3.82 14.29
C ASN A 77 1.97 -3.41 12.89
N VAL A 78 2.31 -4.18 11.87
CA VAL A 78 1.81 -3.90 10.51
C VAL A 78 0.30 -4.13 10.48
N ASN A 79 -0.43 -3.17 9.93
CA ASN A 79 -1.85 -3.28 9.69
C ASN A 79 -2.18 -2.99 8.21
N VAL A 80 -3.43 -3.25 7.82
CA VAL A 80 -3.84 -3.11 6.44
C VAL A 80 -3.75 -1.65 5.95
N ASP A 81 -4.04 -0.69 6.81
CA ASP A 81 -3.97 0.74 6.43
C ASP A 81 -2.54 1.16 6.12
N GLU A 82 -1.59 0.68 6.89
CA GLU A 82 -0.17 0.95 6.64
C GLU A 82 0.28 0.36 5.31
N VAL A 83 -0.14 -0.87 5.00
CA VAL A 83 0.19 -1.53 3.74
C VAL A 83 -0.42 -0.78 2.56
N LYS A 84 -1.66 -0.32 2.69
CA LYS A 84 -2.33 0.50 1.68
C LYS A 84 -1.57 1.81 1.45
N ALA A 85 -1.20 2.49 2.52
CA ALA A 85 -0.45 3.74 2.45
C ALA A 85 0.88 3.55 1.72
N LEU A 86 1.62 2.50 2.08
CA LEU A 86 2.89 2.18 1.43
C LEU A 86 2.72 1.89 -0.06
N SER A 87 1.66 1.19 -0.45
CA SER A 87 1.40 0.90 -1.85
C SER A 87 1.11 2.17 -2.66
N ILE A 88 0.38 3.12 -2.07
CA ILE A 88 0.12 4.41 -2.70
C ILE A 88 1.42 5.20 -2.87
N TRP A 89 2.23 5.28 -1.81
CA TRP A 89 3.54 5.94 -1.87
C TRP A 89 4.43 5.33 -2.95
N MET A 90 4.46 4.00 -3.05
CA MET A 90 5.28 3.32 -4.06
C MET A 90 4.81 3.61 -5.48
N SER A 91 3.50 3.66 -5.72
CA SER A 91 2.96 4.04 -7.03
C SER A 91 3.39 5.43 -7.43
N LEU A 92 3.28 6.39 -6.51
CA LEU A 92 3.67 7.78 -6.76
C LEU A 92 5.17 7.88 -7.00
N LYS A 93 5.97 7.21 -6.19
CA LYS A 93 7.41 7.20 -6.31
C LYS A 93 7.87 6.61 -7.64
N CYS A 94 7.35 5.46 -8.02
CA CYS A 94 7.71 4.79 -9.27
C CYS A 94 7.27 5.60 -10.48
N SER A 95 6.10 6.24 -10.41
CA SER A 95 5.63 7.11 -11.48
C SER A 95 6.52 8.34 -11.64
N ALA A 96 6.90 8.98 -10.54
CA ALA A 96 7.75 10.17 -10.57
C ALA A 96 9.15 9.89 -11.09
N THR A 97 9.70 8.71 -10.80
CA THR A 97 11.03 8.32 -11.22
C THR A 97 11.07 7.56 -12.54
N HIS A 98 9.91 7.24 -13.10
CA HIS A 98 9.76 6.42 -14.30
C HIS A 98 10.46 5.06 -14.19
N LEU A 99 10.51 4.51 -12.98
CA LEU A 99 11.13 3.21 -12.74
C LEU A 99 10.35 2.09 -13.41
N ALA A 100 11.04 1.34 -14.24
CA ALA A 100 10.50 0.11 -14.79
C ALA A 100 10.65 -0.97 -13.73
N VAL A 101 9.54 -1.42 -13.16
CA VAL A 101 9.60 -2.41 -12.12
C VAL A 101 8.62 -3.52 -12.41
N ASP A 102 9.14 -4.71 -12.40
CA ASP A 102 8.40 -5.93 -12.60
C ASP A 102 8.20 -6.71 -11.30
N ARG A 103 8.49 -6.10 -10.19
CA ARG A 103 8.46 -6.77 -8.91
C ARG A 103 7.19 -6.54 -8.16
N LYS A 104 6.78 -7.56 -7.49
CA LYS A 104 5.71 -7.52 -6.51
C LYS A 104 6.26 -7.94 -5.17
N SER A 105 5.64 -7.48 -4.14
CA SER A 105 6.01 -7.88 -2.79
C SER A 105 4.84 -8.44 -2.06
N VAL A 106 5.13 -9.15 -1.02
CA VAL A 106 4.16 -9.74 -0.12
C VAL A 106 4.48 -9.25 1.28
N VAL A 107 3.48 -8.88 1.98
CA VAL A 107 3.65 -8.34 3.33
C VAL A 107 2.99 -9.22 4.35
#